data_7064cee22543063cfb5f079a308e0f0f
#
_entry.id   7064cee22543063cfb5f079a308e0f0f
#
_cell.length_a   1.000
_cell.length_b   1.000
_cell.length_c   1.000
_cell.angle_alpha   90.00
_cell.angle_beta   90.00
_cell.angle_gamma   90.00
#
_symmetry.space_group_name_H-M   'P 1'
#
loop_
_entity.id
_entity.type
_entity.pdbx_description
1 polymer ?
#
loop_
_entity_poly.entity_id
_entity_poly.type
_entity_poly.pdbx_seq_one_letter_code
_entity_poly.pdbx_strand_id
1 'polypeptide(L)'
;MYKRAEILDKANCRNAITYNKKHDDKMSYIIFVIDELVQLVRDKECREILHTTMSVCASYGIYFILASQDFTKDTIGKCKMNCSQIVGFHTLDETDSTTLIGKDHNLQDINIKGRCKIKNSEGIVETQIFYLEEDKIEELLKDNLKQ
;
A
#
# COMPACT_ATOMS: atom_id res chain seq x y z
N MET A 1 9.64 0.40 -14.78
CA MET A 1 8.50 1.13 -15.36
C MET A 1 8.64 1.32 -16.87
N TYR A 2 9.68 1.93 -17.42
CA TYR A 2 9.85 2.21 -18.86
C TYR A 2 9.67 1.00 -19.77
N LYS A 3 10.32 -0.13 -19.49
CA LYS A 3 10.15 -1.37 -20.29
C LYS A 3 8.70 -1.85 -20.35
N ARG A 4 7.93 -1.68 -19.28
CA ARG A 4 6.50 -2.05 -19.24
C ARG A 4 5.64 -1.10 -20.06
N ALA A 5 5.95 0.20 -20.03
CA ALA A 5 5.30 1.19 -20.89
C ALA A 5 5.48 0.83 -22.37
N GLU A 6 6.69 0.53 -22.81
CA GLU A 6 6.98 0.12 -24.18
C GLU A 6 6.21 -1.15 -24.62
N ILE A 7 6.07 -2.13 -23.72
CA ILE A 7 5.30 -3.36 -23.99
C ILE A 7 3.83 -3.02 -24.18
N LEU A 8 3.25 -2.19 -23.30
CA LEU A 8 1.85 -1.78 -23.38
C LEU A 8 1.57 -0.96 -24.65
N ASP A 9 2.46 -0.03 -24.99
CA ASP A 9 2.35 0.80 -26.18
C ASP A 9 2.39 -0.05 -27.48
N LYS A 10 3.37 -0.96 -27.57
CA LYS A 10 3.49 -1.90 -28.72
C LYS A 10 2.25 -2.80 -28.86
N ALA A 11 1.66 -3.20 -27.75
CA ALA A 11 0.45 -4.03 -27.70
C ALA A 11 -0.86 -3.24 -27.85
N ASN A 12 -0.78 -1.92 -27.97
CA ASN A 12 -1.94 -1.01 -27.93
C ASN A 12 -2.88 -1.32 -26.75
N CYS A 13 -2.27 -1.48 -25.57
CA CYS A 13 -2.96 -1.78 -24.33
C CYS A 13 -2.83 -0.63 -23.33
N ARG A 14 -3.96 -0.21 -22.77
CA ARG A 14 -4.03 0.92 -21.84
C ARG A 14 -3.35 0.63 -20.50
N ASN A 15 -3.33 -0.61 -20.05
CA ASN A 15 -2.78 -1.03 -18.76
C ASN A 15 -2.47 -2.53 -18.74
N ALA A 16 -1.74 -2.97 -17.71
CA ALA A 16 -1.35 -4.36 -17.51
C ALA A 16 -2.55 -5.33 -17.41
N ILE A 17 -3.68 -4.89 -16.83
CA ILE A 17 -4.89 -5.72 -16.73
C ILE A 17 -5.46 -6.01 -18.13
N THR A 18 -5.55 -4.98 -18.97
CA THR A 18 -6.02 -5.13 -20.35
C THR A 18 -5.08 -5.97 -21.19
N TYR A 19 -3.77 -5.78 -21.01
CA TYR A 19 -2.74 -6.61 -21.64
C TYR A 19 -2.92 -8.08 -21.26
N ASN A 20 -3.02 -8.37 -19.97
CA ASN A 20 -3.16 -9.71 -19.43
C ASN A 20 -4.47 -10.42 -19.86
N LYS A 21 -5.50 -9.67 -20.22
CA LYS A 21 -6.73 -10.25 -20.79
C LYS A 21 -6.59 -10.66 -22.24
N LYS A 22 -5.74 -9.96 -23.01
CA LYS A 22 -5.61 -10.12 -24.47
C LYS A 22 -4.47 -11.01 -24.91
N HIS A 23 -3.45 -11.19 -24.09
CA HIS A 23 -2.20 -11.90 -24.45
C HIS A 23 -2.00 -13.10 -23.54
N ASP A 24 -1.44 -14.18 -24.05
CA ASP A 24 -1.09 -15.38 -23.28
C ASP A 24 0.19 -15.16 -22.48
N ASP A 25 1.15 -14.40 -23.02
CA ASP A 25 2.34 -13.93 -22.32
C ASP A 25 1.96 -12.84 -21.30
N LYS A 26 1.68 -13.27 -20.06
CA LYS A 26 1.17 -12.39 -19.01
C LYS A 26 2.26 -11.49 -18.45
N MET A 27 1.97 -10.23 -18.31
CA MET A 27 2.77 -9.29 -17.54
C MET A 27 2.59 -9.56 -16.04
N SER A 28 3.63 -10.04 -15.35
CA SER A 28 3.61 -10.29 -13.91
C SER A 28 3.32 -9.00 -13.14
N TYR A 29 2.59 -9.07 -12.05
CA TYR A 29 2.45 -7.95 -11.12
C TYR A 29 3.71 -7.82 -10.24
N ILE A 30 4.08 -6.59 -9.92
CA ILE A 30 5.18 -6.28 -9.00
C ILE A 30 4.55 -5.60 -7.78
N ILE A 31 4.87 -6.10 -6.59
CA ILE A 31 4.44 -5.51 -5.34
C ILE A 31 5.68 -5.04 -4.59
N PHE A 32 5.76 -3.73 -4.32
CA PHE A 32 6.77 -3.14 -3.45
C PHE A 32 6.20 -3.06 -2.03
N VAL A 33 6.87 -3.69 -1.08
CA VAL A 33 6.54 -3.59 0.34
C VAL A 33 7.57 -2.70 1.01
N ILE A 34 7.12 -1.62 1.65
CA ILE A 34 7.93 -0.67 2.39
C ILE A 34 7.44 -0.71 3.84
N ASP A 35 8.22 -1.36 4.70
CA ASP A 35 7.86 -1.61 6.10
C ASP A 35 7.91 -0.35 6.97
N GLU A 36 8.87 0.55 6.70
CA GLU A 36 8.97 1.84 7.41
C GLU A 36 9.11 3.00 6.41
N LEU A 37 7.98 3.56 6.03
CA LEU A 37 7.92 4.63 5.01
C LEU A 37 8.70 5.88 5.44
N VAL A 38 8.70 6.22 6.74
CA VAL A 38 9.36 7.43 7.24
C VAL A 38 10.85 7.44 6.93
N GLN A 39 11.50 6.29 6.92
CA GLN A 39 12.93 6.19 6.59
C GLN A 39 13.19 6.60 5.14
N LEU A 40 12.33 6.21 4.23
CA LEU A 40 12.47 6.51 2.80
C LEU A 40 12.14 7.97 2.48
N VAL A 41 11.08 8.54 3.10
CA VAL A 41 10.62 9.88 2.77
C VAL A 41 11.36 11.02 3.48
N ARG A 42 12.32 10.70 4.36
CA ARG A 42 13.26 11.69 4.91
C ARG A 42 14.10 12.33 3.81
N ASP A 43 14.54 11.53 2.86
CA ASP A 43 15.21 12.04 1.68
C ASP A 43 14.19 12.65 0.70
N LYS A 44 14.45 13.89 0.30
CA LYS A 44 13.52 14.65 -0.57
C LYS A 44 13.41 14.03 -1.96
N GLU A 45 14.52 13.57 -2.53
CA GLU A 45 14.53 12.97 -3.85
C GLU A 45 13.79 11.63 -3.86
N CYS A 46 14.04 10.77 -2.88
CA CYS A 46 13.32 9.51 -2.71
C CYS A 46 11.81 9.74 -2.56
N ARG A 47 11.41 10.73 -1.78
CA ARG A 47 10.01 11.10 -1.59
C ARG A 47 9.33 11.54 -2.89
N GLU A 48 9.98 12.38 -3.69
CA GLU A 48 9.45 12.85 -4.97
C GLU A 48 9.35 11.71 -6.00
N ILE A 49 10.36 10.85 -6.07
CA ILE A 49 10.36 9.66 -6.93
C ILE A 49 9.22 8.72 -6.54
N LEU A 50 9.08 8.39 -5.25
CA LEU A 50 8.02 7.54 -4.75
C LEU A 50 6.64 8.09 -5.11
N HIS A 51 6.41 9.37 -4.81
CA HIS A 51 5.14 10.03 -5.10
C HIS A 51 4.79 10.02 -6.58
N THR A 52 5.74 10.37 -7.45
CA THR A 52 5.57 10.37 -8.90
C THR A 52 5.29 8.95 -9.41
N THR A 53 6.03 7.97 -8.90
CA THR A 53 5.86 6.56 -9.28
C THR A 53 4.48 6.04 -8.86
N MET A 54 4.07 6.28 -7.63
CA MET A 54 2.77 5.84 -7.11
C MET A 54 1.58 6.39 -7.90
N SER A 55 1.70 7.59 -8.47
CA SER A 55 0.60 8.22 -9.21
C SER A 55 0.27 7.50 -10.54
N VAL A 56 1.21 6.71 -11.09
CA VAL A 56 1.06 6.10 -12.42
C VAL A 56 1.29 4.58 -12.44
N CYS A 57 1.91 4.02 -11.42
CA CYS A 57 2.44 2.65 -11.42
C CYS A 57 1.37 1.55 -11.55
N ALA A 58 0.15 1.79 -11.07
CA ALA A 58 -0.92 0.80 -11.13
C ALA A 58 -1.28 0.41 -12.58
N SER A 59 -1.20 1.34 -13.53
CA SER A 59 -1.42 1.05 -14.94
C SER A 59 -0.38 0.08 -15.52
N TYR A 60 0.82 0.06 -14.95
CA TYR A 60 1.91 -0.83 -15.32
C TYR A 60 1.94 -2.15 -14.53
N GLY A 61 0.90 -2.41 -13.71
CA GLY A 61 0.84 -3.60 -12.85
C GLY A 61 1.85 -3.57 -11.71
N ILE A 62 2.17 -2.39 -11.19
CA ILE A 62 3.07 -2.16 -10.06
C ILE A 62 2.25 -1.59 -8.91
N TYR A 63 2.33 -2.20 -7.74
CA TYR A 63 1.57 -1.84 -6.55
C TYR A 63 2.50 -1.61 -5.36
N PHE A 64 2.03 -0.83 -4.39
CA PHE A 64 2.75 -0.53 -3.17
C PHE A 64 1.94 -0.94 -1.95
N ILE A 65 2.62 -1.55 -0.98
CA ILE A 65 2.16 -1.73 0.39
C ILE A 65 3.11 -0.90 1.26
N LEU A 66 2.56 0.12 1.91
CA LEU A 66 3.34 1.06 2.71
C LEU A 66 2.92 0.94 4.17
N ALA A 67 3.89 0.68 5.04
CA ALA A 67 3.69 0.75 6.48
C ALA A 67 4.51 1.91 7.06
N SER A 68 4.04 2.49 8.14
CA SER A 68 4.73 3.55 8.88
C SER A 68 4.22 3.64 10.29
N GLN A 69 5.08 4.05 11.20
CA GLN A 69 4.74 4.38 12.58
C GLN A 69 4.58 5.89 12.80
N ASP A 70 4.99 6.72 11.84
CA ASP A 70 4.86 8.17 11.84
C ASP A 70 3.86 8.61 10.75
N PHE A 71 2.82 9.34 11.15
CA PHE A 71 1.67 9.72 10.31
C PHE A 71 1.55 11.22 10.13
N THR A 72 2.61 11.99 10.31
CA THR A 72 2.57 13.43 10.07
C THR A 72 2.27 13.75 8.61
N LYS A 73 1.77 14.97 8.35
CA LYS A 73 1.52 15.43 6.98
C LYS A 73 2.77 15.45 6.11
N ASP A 74 3.93 15.63 6.74
CA ASP A 74 5.21 15.69 6.03
C ASP A 74 5.70 14.29 5.63
N THR A 75 5.36 13.25 6.42
CA THR A 75 5.78 11.88 6.16
C THR A 75 4.85 11.16 5.19
N ILE A 76 3.53 11.17 5.43
CA ILE A 76 2.58 10.41 4.60
C ILE A 76 1.84 11.26 3.57
N GLY A 77 1.77 12.55 3.76
CA GLY A 77 1.12 13.59 2.95
C GLY A 77 0.61 13.15 1.58
N LYS A 78 1.43 13.39 0.56
CA LYS A 78 1.09 13.08 -0.83
C LYS A 78 0.99 11.58 -1.14
N CYS A 79 1.73 10.71 -0.43
CA CYS A 79 1.64 9.27 -0.63
C CYS A 79 0.24 8.75 -0.33
N LYS A 80 -0.38 9.25 0.75
CA LYS A 80 -1.74 8.91 1.15
C LYS A 80 -2.78 9.16 0.04
N MET A 81 -2.60 10.24 -0.74
CA MET A 81 -3.54 10.59 -1.83
C MET A 81 -3.56 9.53 -2.95
N ASN A 82 -2.49 8.77 -3.09
CA ASN A 82 -2.37 7.69 -4.07
C ASN A 82 -2.70 6.31 -3.50
N CYS A 83 -3.05 6.22 -2.22
CA CYS A 83 -3.47 4.97 -1.59
C CYS A 83 -4.98 4.77 -1.81
N SER A 84 -5.36 3.68 -2.45
CA SER A 84 -6.77 3.28 -2.63
C SER A 84 -7.39 2.75 -1.34
N GLN A 85 -6.55 2.27 -0.41
CA GLN A 85 -6.96 1.74 0.87
C GLN A 85 -5.99 2.17 1.96
N ILE A 86 -6.52 2.51 3.13
CA ILE A 86 -5.74 2.89 4.31
C ILE A 86 -6.21 2.02 5.47
N VAL A 87 -5.24 1.40 6.16
CA VAL A 87 -5.49 0.61 7.37
C VAL A 87 -4.89 1.35 8.55
N GLY A 88 -5.72 1.81 9.47
CA GLY A 88 -5.32 2.50 10.69
C GLY A 88 -5.50 1.60 11.91
N PHE A 89 -4.41 1.34 12.61
CA PHE A 89 -4.42 0.73 13.93
C PHE A 89 -4.51 1.78 15.03
N HIS A 90 -4.45 1.36 16.30
CA HIS A 90 -4.41 2.27 17.42
C HIS A 90 -3.33 3.35 17.24
N THR A 91 -3.69 4.60 17.48
CA THR A 91 -2.79 5.76 17.55
C THR A 91 -2.84 6.37 18.95
N LEU A 92 -1.79 7.08 19.33
CA LEU A 92 -1.72 7.67 20.69
C LEU A 92 -2.57 8.93 20.81
N ASP A 93 -2.76 9.67 19.71
CA ASP A 93 -3.47 10.94 19.74
C ASP A 93 -4.43 11.13 18.56
N GLU A 94 -5.28 12.15 18.67
CA GLU A 94 -6.31 12.49 17.70
C GLU A 94 -5.71 13.07 16.40
N THR A 95 -4.56 13.73 16.48
CA THR A 95 -3.90 14.35 15.32
C THR A 95 -3.48 13.27 14.34
N ASP A 96 -2.86 12.20 14.84
CA ASP A 96 -2.43 11.05 14.04
C ASP A 96 -3.64 10.33 13.44
N SER A 97 -4.65 10.08 14.26
CA SER A 97 -5.92 9.50 13.82
C SER A 97 -6.54 10.31 12.68
N THR A 98 -6.69 11.61 12.88
CA THR A 98 -7.26 12.52 11.87
C THR A 98 -6.41 12.58 10.61
N THR A 99 -5.09 12.60 10.76
CA THR A 99 -4.17 12.61 9.62
C THR A 99 -4.27 11.32 8.82
N LEU A 100 -4.40 10.17 9.47
CA LEU A 100 -4.43 8.88 8.81
C LEU A 100 -5.78 8.60 8.12
N ILE A 101 -6.88 8.66 8.84
CA ILE A 101 -8.19 8.23 8.33
C ILE A 101 -9.25 9.33 8.22
N GLY A 102 -9.02 10.49 8.80
CA GLY A 102 -9.94 11.64 8.77
C GLY A 102 -10.56 11.95 10.12
N LYS A 103 -11.31 13.06 10.19
CA LYS A 103 -12.02 13.49 11.40
C LYS A 103 -13.11 12.50 11.79
N ASP A 104 -13.45 12.48 13.05
CA ASP A 104 -14.55 11.69 13.62
C ASP A 104 -14.36 10.16 13.57
N HIS A 105 -13.13 9.70 13.32
CA HIS A 105 -12.77 8.30 13.23
C HIS A 105 -11.65 7.94 14.19
N ASN A 106 -11.88 8.14 15.47
CA ASN A 106 -10.89 8.01 16.54
C ASN A 106 -10.21 6.63 16.57
N LEU A 107 -8.95 6.56 16.13
CA LEU A 107 -8.15 5.34 16.24
C LEU A 107 -7.63 5.11 17.67
N GLN A 108 -7.51 6.18 18.48
CA GLN A 108 -7.12 6.08 19.87
C GLN A 108 -8.14 5.32 20.74
N ASP A 109 -9.39 5.18 20.28
CA ASP A 109 -10.43 4.40 20.98
C ASP A 109 -10.29 2.89 20.76
N ILE A 110 -9.38 2.47 19.88
CA ILE A 110 -9.13 1.06 19.59
C ILE A 110 -8.27 0.45 20.71
N ASN A 111 -8.92 -0.33 21.60
CA ASN A 111 -8.27 -0.95 22.75
C ASN A 111 -7.98 -2.45 22.56
N ILE A 112 -8.31 -3.02 21.41
CA ILE A 112 -8.16 -4.44 21.13
C ILE A 112 -6.98 -4.64 20.17
N LYS A 113 -6.00 -5.46 20.55
CA LYS A 113 -4.84 -5.78 19.70
C LYS A 113 -5.30 -6.41 18.38
N GLY A 114 -4.78 -5.87 17.27
CA GLY A 114 -5.14 -6.31 15.91
C GLY A 114 -6.48 -5.78 15.40
N ARG A 115 -7.21 -4.98 16.19
CA ARG A 115 -8.36 -4.21 15.71
C ARG A 115 -7.87 -3.02 14.90
N CYS A 116 -8.55 -2.73 13.79
CA CYS A 116 -8.20 -1.61 12.93
C CYS A 116 -9.43 -1.02 12.25
N LYS A 117 -9.28 0.18 11.69
CA LYS A 117 -10.25 0.77 10.78
C LYS A 117 -9.66 0.80 9.38
N ILE A 118 -10.43 0.31 8.42
CA ILE A 118 -10.07 0.28 7.00
C ILE A 118 -10.88 1.33 6.27
N LYS A 119 -10.19 2.28 5.65
CA LYS A 119 -10.78 3.30 4.80
C LYS A 119 -10.53 2.98 3.33
N ASN A 120 -11.57 3.01 2.53
CA ASN A 120 -11.54 2.88 1.08
C ASN A 120 -12.58 3.82 0.42
N SER A 121 -12.87 3.61 -0.88
CA SER A 121 -13.86 4.40 -1.63
C SER A 121 -15.30 4.19 -1.15
N GLU A 122 -15.61 3.10 -0.46
CA GLU A 122 -16.95 2.76 0.05
C GLU A 122 -17.21 3.33 1.45
N GLY A 123 -16.15 3.74 2.15
CA GLY A 123 -16.24 4.32 3.49
C GLY A 123 -15.20 3.80 4.45
N ILE A 124 -15.53 3.79 5.73
CA ILE A 124 -14.67 3.31 6.80
C ILE A 124 -15.36 2.17 7.54
N VAL A 125 -14.66 1.05 7.66
CA VAL A 125 -15.13 -0.15 8.36
C VAL A 125 -14.15 -0.51 9.46
N GLU A 126 -14.64 -0.77 10.67
CA GLU A 126 -13.85 -1.35 11.75
C GLU A 126 -13.84 -2.87 11.62
N THR A 127 -12.67 -3.48 11.75
CA THR A 127 -12.49 -4.93 11.61
C THR A 127 -11.40 -5.45 12.53
N GLN A 128 -11.37 -6.77 12.68
CA GLN A 128 -10.31 -7.50 13.37
C GLN A 128 -9.46 -8.25 12.34
N ILE A 129 -8.15 -7.97 12.33
CA ILE A 129 -7.22 -8.75 11.51
C ILE A 129 -6.84 -10.05 12.22
N PHE A 130 -6.45 -11.04 11.43
CA PHE A 130 -5.94 -12.31 11.95
C PHE A 130 -4.59 -12.10 12.63
N TYR A 131 -4.39 -12.80 13.72
CA TYR A 131 -3.07 -12.98 14.32
C TYR A 131 -2.40 -14.19 13.67
N LEU A 132 -1.18 -14.03 13.22
CA LEU A 132 -0.37 -15.10 12.67
C LEU A 132 0.86 -15.29 13.56
N GLU A 133 1.02 -16.49 14.12
CA GLU A 133 2.18 -16.85 14.94
C GLU A 133 3.43 -17.00 14.07
N GLU A 134 4.61 -16.72 14.62
CA GLU A 134 5.88 -16.75 13.87
C GLU A 134 6.15 -18.12 13.25
N ASP A 135 5.92 -19.20 14.00
CA ASP A 135 6.07 -20.59 13.53
C ASP A 135 5.21 -20.87 12.30
N LYS A 136 4.00 -20.29 12.27
CA LYS A 136 3.08 -20.43 11.14
C LYS A 136 3.52 -19.63 9.93
N ILE A 137 4.14 -18.47 10.15
CA ILE A 137 4.74 -17.67 9.08
C ILE A 137 5.87 -18.46 8.41
N GLU A 138 6.75 -19.07 9.22
CA GLU A 138 7.85 -19.90 8.69
C GLU A 138 7.35 -21.10 7.89
N GLU A 139 6.31 -21.77 8.36
CA GLU A 139 5.69 -22.90 7.64
C GLU A 139 5.16 -22.45 6.27
N LEU A 140 4.38 -21.37 6.22
CA LEU A 140 3.82 -20.81 4.99
C LEU A 140 4.90 -20.36 4.01
N LEU A 141 6.00 -19.78 4.50
CA LEU A 141 7.11 -19.34 3.68
C LEU A 141 7.89 -20.52 3.09
N LYS A 142 8.14 -21.58 3.87
CA LYS A 142 8.82 -22.80 3.38
C LYS A 142 8.11 -23.44 2.20
N ASP A 143 6.79 -23.42 2.19
CA ASP A 143 5.98 -24.01 1.12
C ASP A 143 5.99 -23.16 -0.16
N ASN A 144 6.20 -21.84 -0.03
CA ASN A 144 6.20 -20.88 -1.15
C ASN A 144 7.60 -20.55 -1.71
N LEU A 145 8.67 -20.83 -0.97
CA LEU A 145 10.06 -20.58 -1.41
C LEU A 145 10.68 -21.73 -2.22
N LYS A 146 9.96 -22.82 -2.43
CA LYS A 146 10.41 -23.99 -3.22
C LYS A 146 10.11 -23.88 -4.72
N GLN A 147 9.68 -22.72 -5.18
CA GLN A 147 9.49 -22.39 -6.59
C GLN A 147 10.60 -21.40 -7.00
#